data_bda72fd7acac120064265065eded298b
#
_entry.id   bda72fd7acac120064265065eded298b
#
_cell.length_a   1.000
_cell.length_b   1.000
_cell.length_c   1.000
_cell.angle_alpha   90.00
_cell.angle_beta   90.00
_cell.angle_gamma   90.00
#
_symmetry.space_group_name_H-M   'P 1'
#
loop_
_entity.id
_entity.type
_entity.pdbx_description
1 polymer ?
#
loop_
_entity_poly.entity_id
_entity_poly.type
_entity_poly.pdbx_seq_one_letter_code
_entity_poly.pdbx_strand_id
1 'polypeptide(L)'
;SVSSSVQSLDFEDCRLQEIEWAPLLSNGAFPDPIHTLKDCSLKYNTFTEMNFNRFDFSNGNEIVGSMFAKCEMQLASFKGTELHETEFYQCDLRKADFRDATGYKVDILGSRLKDAKFSLPEAVNLLADLKIKLS
;
A
#
# COMPACT_ATOMS: atom_id res chain seq x y z
N SER A 1 5.38 -22.40 -20.13
CA SER A 1 5.56 -22.28 -19.75
C SER A 1 5.54 -21.60 -19.27
N VAL A 2 5.25 -21.51 -19.20
CA VAL A 2 5.30 -20.81 -18.65
C VAL A 2 5.91 -20.60 -17.96
N SER A 3 6.36 -20.47 -18.11
CA SER A 3 7.03 -20.33 -17.51
C SER A 3 6.82 -19.86 -16.53
N SER A 4 6.76 -20.32 -16.06
CA SER A 4 6.73 -20.01 -15.04
C SER A 4 7.25 -18.91 -14.55
N SER A 5 7.80 -18.29 -15.22
CA SER A 5 8.24 -17.11 -14.75
C SER A 5 7.10 -16.32 -14.41
N VAL A 6 7.05 -15.97 -13.24
CA VAL A 6 6.10 -15.08 -12.77
C VAL A 6 6.25 -13.84 -13.56
N GLN A 7 5.31 -13.61 -14.39
CA GLN A 7 5.33 -12.44 -15.18
C GLN A 7 4.76 -11.31 -14.37
N SER A 8 5.49 -10.26 -14.24
CA SER A 8 4.96 -9.06 -13.65
C SER A 8 3.93 -8.45 -14.59
N LEU A 9 2.83 -8.01 -14.02
CA LEU A 9 1.72 -7.45 -14.78
C LEU A 9 1.74 -5.94 -14.74
N ASP A 10 1.42 -5.33 -15.87
CA ASP A 10 1.20 -3.88 -15.95
C ASP A 10 -0.28 -3.62 -16.08
N PHE A 11 -0.81 -2.75 -15.23
CA PHE A 11 -2.21 -2.36 -15.28
C PHE A 11 -2.30 -0.88 -15.62
N GLU A 12 -3.12 -0.56 -16.61
CA GLU A 12 -3.38 0.82 -16.98
C GLU A 12 -4.88 0.99 -17.22
N ASP A 13 -5.46 2.04 -16.65
CA ASP A 13 -6.88 2.35 -16.79
C ASP A 13 -7.79 1.21 -16.37
N CYS A 14 -7.40 0.48 -15.32
CA CYS A 14 -8.13 -0.70 -14.87
C CYS A 14 -8.93 -0.41 -13.62
N ARG A 15 -9.98 -1.21 -13.42
CA ARG A 15 -10.73 -1.25 -12.17
C ARG A 15 -10.50 -2.61 -11.53
N LEU A 16 -9.90 -2.59 -10.37
CA LEU A 16 -9.58 -3.82 -9.64
C LEU A 16 -10.36 -3.79 -8.34
N GLN A 17 -11.39 -4.63 -8.21
CA GLN A 17 -12.27 -4.61 -7.06
C GLN A 17 -12.32 -5.96 -6.36
N GLU A 18 -12.32 -5.91 -5.03
CA GLU A 18 -12.53 -7.07 -4.18
C GLU A 18 -11.61 -8.25 -4.49
N ILE A 19 -10.33 -7.95 -4.74
CA ILE A 19 -9.35 -8.98 -5.06
C ILE A 19 -8.50 -9.27 -3.82
N GLU A 20 -8.34 -10.55 -3.51
CA GLU A 20 -7.38 -10.99 -2.52
C GLU A 20 -6.17 -11.53 -3.26
N TRP A 21 -5.08 -10.79 -3.19
CA TRP A 21 -3.91 -11.11 -4.01
C TRP A 21 -3.07 -12.25 -3.48
N ALA A 22 -2.98 -12.38 -2.16
CA ALA A 22 -2.11 -13.40 -1.57
C ALA A 22 -2.41 -14.82 -2.02
N PRO A 23 -3.68 -15.25 -2.08
CA PRO A 23 -3.98 -16.62 -2.49
C PRO A 23 -3.58 -16.95 -3.92
N LEU A 24 -3.38 -15.92 -4.74
CA LEU A 24 -3.00 -16.13 -6.14
C LEU A 24 -1.52 -16.41 -6.30
N LEU A 25 -0.75 -16.25 -5.23
CA LEU A 25 0.70 -16.18 -5.34
C LEU A 25 1.36 -17.00 -4.22
N SER A 26 1.16 -18.27 -4.22
CA SER A 26 1.55 -19.08 -3.10
C SER A 26 2.83 -19.85 -3.37
N ASN A 27 3.96 -19.30 -3.07
CA ASN A 27 5.22 -20.03 -3.19
C ASN A 27 6.20 -19.77 -2.08
N GLY A 28 5.73 -19.28 -0.95
CA GLY A 28 6.60 -19.09 0.17
C GLY A 28 7.53 -17.89 0.08
N ALA A 29 7.66 -17.28 -1.07
CA ALA A 29 8.43 -16.05 -1.22
C ALA A 29 7.45 -14.88 -1.28
N PHE A 30 7.94 -13.65 -1.01
CA PHE A 30 7.10 -12.46 -1.15
C PHE A 30 7.00 -12.13 -2.64
N PRO A 31 5.86 -12.39 -3.26
CA PRO A 31 5.72 -12.16 -4.69
C PRO A 31 5.55 -10.68 -5.02
N ASP A 32 5.95 -10.30 -6.22
CA ASP A 32 5.72 -8.97 -6.74
C ASP A 32 5.11 -9.06 -8.14
N PRO A 33 3.86 -9.51 -8.22
CA PRO A 33 3.23 -9.79 -9.52
C PRO A 33 2.86 -8.53 -10.29
N ILE A 34 2.77 -7.40 -9.61
CA ILE A 34 2.38 -6.15 -10.24
C ILE A 34 3.63 -5.34 -10.51
N HIS A 35 3.89 -5.05 -11.77
CA HIS A 35 5.03 -4.24 -12.15
C HIS A 35 4.69 -2.76 -12.11
N THR A 36 3.56 -2.38 -12.71
CA THR A 36 3.11 -0.99 -12.70
C THR A 36 1.60 -0.89 -12.54
N LEU A 37 1.17 0.21 -11.92
CA LEU A 37 -0.24 0.58 -11.81
C LEU A 37 -0.34 2.04 -12.25
N LYS A 38 -1.14 2.30 -13.27
CA LYS A 38 -1.33 3.65 -13.76
C LYS A 38 -2.80 3.92 -14.03
N ASP A 39 -3.30 5.01 -13.48
CA ASP A 39 -4.69 5.44 -13.68
C ASP A 39 -5.69 4.34 -13.35
N CYS A 40 -5.41 3.57 -12.29
CA CYS A 40 -6.25 2.46 -11.88
C CYS A 40 -7.07 2.82 -10.65
N SER A 41 -8.22 2.18 -10.54
CA SER A 41 -9.06 2.27 -9.35
C SER A 41 -9.01 0.94 -8.64
N LEU A 42 -8.49 0.94 -7.41
CA LEU A 42 -8.40 -0.25 -6.57
C LEU A 42 -9.34 -0.08 -5.40
N LYS A 43 -10.41 -0.87 -5.37
CA LYS A 43 -11.39 -0.81 -4.29
C LYS A 43 -11.53 -2.15 -3.61
N TYR A 44 -11.42 -2.14 -2.29
CA TYR A 44 -11.65 -3.32 -1.46
C TYR A 44 -10.72 -4.49 -1.82
N ASN A 45 -9.50 -4.17 -2.17
CA ASN A 45 -8.48 -5.20 -2.40
C ASN A 45 -7.74 -5.50 -1.11
N THR A 46 -7.28 -6.72 -0.97
CA THR A 46 -6.42 -7.12 0.13
C THR A 46 -5.10 -7.62 -0.43
N PHE A 47 -4.01 -7.02 0.04
CA PHE A 47 -2.67 -7.42 -0.36
C PHE A 47 -1.98 -7.96 0.89
N THR A 48 -1.63 -9.23 0.88
CA THR A 48 -1.01 -9.87 2.05
C THR A 48 0.34 -10.43 1.70
N GLU A 49 1.35 -10.06 2.49
CA GLU A 49 2.70 -10.60 2.37
C GLU A 49 3.28 -10.47 0.97
N MET A 50 3.05 -9.31 0.36
CA MET A 50 3.56 -9.03 -0.98
C MET A 50 4.75 -8.08 -0.91
N ASN A 51 5.59 -8.15 -1.93
CA ASN A 51 6.73 -7.26 -2.04
C ASN A 51 6.38 -6.06 -2.93
N PHE A 52 6.24 -4.91 -2.29
CA PHE A 52 6.02 -3.63 -2.96
C PHE A 52 7.16 -2.67 -2.68
N ASN A 53 8.36 -3.18 -2.41
CA ASN A 53 9.51 -2.31 -2.20
C ASN A 53 9.75 -1.45 -3.44
N ARG A 54 9.88 -0.14 -3.22
CA ARG A 54 10.14 0.85 -4.27
C ARG A 54 9.00 0.99 -5.27
N PHE A 55 7.83 0.47 -4.95
CA PHE A 55 6.69 0.53 -5.87
C PHE A 55 6.08 1.93 -5.85
N ASP A 56 5.74 2.42 -7.02
CA ASP A 56 5.09 3.72 -7.16
C ASP A 56 3.60 3.56 -7.35
N PHE A 57 2.83 3.88 -6.30
CA PHE A 57 1.38 3.84 -6.35
C PHE A 57 0.78 5.19 -6.75
N SER A 58 1.63 6.18 -7.03
CA SER A 58 1.16 7.56 -7.17
C SER A 58 0.82 7.96 -8.61
N ASN A 59 0.78 7.02 -9.53
CA ASN A 59 0.55 7.31 -10.94
C ASN A 59 -0.93 7.43 -11.29
N GLY A 60 -1.62 8.39 -10.67
CA GLY A 60 -3.04 8.62 -10.98
C GLY A 60 -3.98 7.58 -10.40
N ASN A 61 -3.52 6.76 -9.48
CA ASN A 61 -4.33 5.69 -8.91
C ASN A 61 -5.19 6.19 -7.75
N GLU A 62 -6.34 5.53 -7.59
CA GLU A 62 -7.22 5.73 -6.44
C GLU A 62 -7.30 4.40 -5.70
N ILE A 63 -7.08 4.42 -4.39
CA ILE A 63 -7.09 3.20 -3.58
C ILE A 63 -8.05 3.42 -2.41
N VAL A 64 -9.14 2.67 -2.39
CA VAL A 64 -10.23 2.88 -1.44
C VAL A 64 -10.57 1.58 -0.72
N GLY A 65 -10.73 1.66 0.60
CA GLY A 65 -11.21 0.52 1.40
C GLY A 65 -10.35 -0.72 1.31
N SER A 66 -9.10 -0.57 0.95
CA SER A 66 -8.20 -1.69 0.73
C SER A 66 -7.31 -1.92 1.94
N MET A 67 -6.61 -3.04 1.96
CA MET A 67 -5.70 -3.35 3.06
C MET A 67 -4.39 -3.91 2.54
N PHE A 68 -3.31 -3.39 3.09
CA PHE A 68 -1.97 -3.95 2.90
C PHE A 68 -1.57 -4.56 4.24
N ALA A 69 -1.46 -5.87 4.28
CA ALA A 69 -1.12 -6.58 5.51
C ALA A 69 0.20 -7.29 5.37
N LYS A 70 1.12 -7.00 6.28
CA LYS A 70 2.41 -7.68 6.35
C LYS A 70 3.20 -7.61 5.04
N CYS A 71 3.05 -6.50 4.33
CA CYS A 71 3.75 -6.29 3.06
C CYS A 71 5.09 -5.60 3.29
N GLU A 72 6.03 -5.85 2.38
CA GLU A 72 7.27 -5.08 2.33
C GLU A 72 7.06 -3.91 1.41
N MET A 73 7.21 -2.71 1.95
CA MET A 73 6.87 -1.48 1.24
C MET A 73 7.91 -0.39 1.46
N GLN A 74 9.19 -0.79 1.58
CA GLN A 74 10.25 0.18 1.76
C GLN A 74 10.37 1.03 0.50
N LEU A 75 10.44 2.35 0.70
CA LEU A 75 10.59 3.29 -0.41
C LEU A 75 9.39 3.29 -1.38
N ALA A 76 8.26 2.70 -0.98
CA ALA A 76 7.05 2.79 -1.79
C ALA A 76 6.54 4.23 -1.78
N SER A 77 5.94 4.66 -2.88
CA SER A 77 5.41 6.02 -2.98
C SER A 77 3.90 6.03 -3.11
N PHE A 78 3.25 6.77 -2.20
CA PHE A 78 1.83 7.07 -2.26
C PHE A 78 1.62 8.58 -2.33
N LYS A 79 2.62 9.31 -2.82
CA LYS A 79 2.58 10.75 -2.81
C LYS A 79 1.36 11.27 -3.56
N GLY A 80 0.57 12.11 -2.89
CA GLY A 80 -0.62 12.70 -3.51
C GLY A 80 -1.75 11.73 -3.78
N THR A 81 -1.69 10.50 -3.26
CA THR A 81 -2.68 9.47 -3.56
C THR A 81 -3.82 9.52 -2.57
N GLU A 82 -5.05 9.35 -3.07
CA GLU A 82 -6.21 9.21 -2.20
C GLU A 82 -6.27 7.76 -1.71
N LEU A 83 -6.17 7.60 -0.38
CA LEU A 83 -6.13 6.29 0.26
C LEU A 83 -7.30 6.12 1.23
N HIS A 84 -8.49 6.57 0.83
CA HIS A 84 -9.65 6.57 1.71
C HIS A 84 -9.90 5.21 2.32
N GLU A 85 -9.89 5.16 3.66
CA GLU A 85 -10.13 3.96 4.44
C GLU A 85 -9.26 2.78 4.05
N THR A 86 -8.08 3.05 3.52
CA THR A 86 -7.08 2.02 3.20
C THR A 86 -6.15 1.88 4.39
N GLU A 87 -5.97 0.64 4.83
CA GLU A 87 -5.19 0.34 6.01
C GLU A 87 -3.86 -0.30 5.67
N PHE A 88 -2.85 0.04 6.47
CA PHE A 88 -1.53 -0.57 6.39
C PHE A 88 -1.27 -1.25 7.72
N TYR A 89 -1.31 -2.58 7.72
CA TYR A 89 -1.23 -3.38 8.93
C TYR A 89 0.06 -4.19 8.97
N GLN A 90 0.88 -3.94 9.98
CA GLN A 90 2.14 -4.65 10.17
C GLN A 90 3.03 -4.66 8.92
N CYS A 91 3.08 -3.53 8.24
CA CYS A 91 3.88 -3.37 7.03
C CYS A 91 5.25 -2.79 7.34
N ASP A 92 6.21 -3.07 6.47
CA ASP A 92 7.50 -2.41 6.52
C ASP A 92 7.45 -1.20 5.59
N LEU A 93 7.21 -0.03 6.18
CA LEU A 93 7.03 1.22 5.45
C LEU A 93 8.24 2.15 5.60
N ARG A 94 9.39 1.60 5.89
CA ARG A 94 10.57 2.44 6.07
C ARG A 94 10.86 3.22 4.79
N LYS A 95 11.04 4.52 4.94
CA LYS A 95 11.33 5.46 3.85
C LYS A 95 10.22 5.56 2.80
N ALA A 96 9.02 5.05 3.10
CA ALA A 96 7.88 5.22 2.20
C ALA A 96 7.46 6.69 2.17
N ASP A 97 6.86 7.12 1.07
CA ASP A 97 6.46 8.50 0.88
C ASP A 97 4.94 8.64 0.87
N PHE A 98 4.41 9.23 1.92
CA PHE A 98 2.97 9.51 2.06
C PHE A 98 2.68 11.00 2.00
N ARG A 99 3.60 11.80 1.49
CA ARG A 99 3.36 13.24 1.43
C ARG A 99 2.16 13.52 0.54
N ASP A 100 1.27 14.39 1.02
CA ASP A 100 0.05 14.79 0.32
C ASP A 100 -0.93 13.63 0.06
N ALA A 101 -0.73 12.48 0.66
CA ALA A 101 -1.69 11.39 0.63
C ALA A 101 -2.78 11.66 1.66
N THR A 102 -3.99 11.16 1.40
CA THR A 102 -5.15 11.40 2.28
C THR A 102 -5.88 10.13 2.61
N GLY A 103 -6.50 10.11 3.79
CA GLY A 103 -7.43 9.05 4.19
C GLY A 103 -6.80 7.73 4.62
N TYR A 104 -5.49 7.66 4.67
CA TYR A 104 -4.81 6.43 5.06
C TYR A 104 -4.98 6.12 6.55
N LYS A 105 -4.90 4.84 6.87
CA LYS A 105 -4.86 4.35 8.25
C LYS A 105 -3.64 3.47 8.39
N VAL A 106 -2.73 3.83 9.29
CA VAL A 106 -1.49 3.08 9.47
C VAL A 106 -1.42 2.56 10.90
N ASP A 107 -1.17 1.27 11.03
CA ASP A 107 -0.91 0.64 12.33
C ASP A 107 0.51 1.03 12.74
N ILE A 108 0.63 2.15 13.46
CA ILE A 108 1.95 2.68 13.80
C ILE A 108 2.67 1.84 14.84
N LEU A 109 1.94 1.06 15.63
CA LEU A 109 2.56 0.23 16.66
C LEU A 109 3.08 -1.09 16.11
N GLY A 110 2.49 -1.58 15.03
CA GLY A 110 2.89 -2.84 14.42
C GLY A 110 3.69 -2.70 13.14
N SER A 111 3.76 -1.51 12.57
CA SER A 111 4.49 -1.29 11.32
C SER A 111 5.83 -0.64 11.56
N ARG A 112 6.73 -0.73 10.59
CA ARG A 112 8.02 -0.06 10.65
C ARG A 112 7.94 1.22 9.83
N LEU A 113 8.23 2.36 10.48
CA LEU A 113 8.01 3.67 9.87
C LEU A 113 9.26 4.55 9.84
N LYS A 114 10.43 4.00 10.09
CA LYS A 114 11.63 4.82 10.14
C LYS A 114 11.84 5.57 8.83
N ASP A 115 12.00 6.88 8.95
CA ASP A 115 12.24 7.77 7.82
C ASP A 115 11.11 7.81 6.79
N ALA A 116 9.92 7.31 7.14
CA ALA A 116 8.75 7.49 6.29
C ALA A 116 8.36 8.97 6.28
N LYS A 117 7.86 9.45 5.14
CA LYS A 117 7.54 10.86 4.95
C LYS A 117 6.03 11.07 4.97
N PHE A 118 5.58 12.04 5.75
CA PHE A 118 4.17 12.38 5.87
C PHE A 118 4.02 13.90 5.84
N SER A 119 2.84 14.36 5.45
CA SER A 119 2.51 15.78 5.44
C SER A 119 1.42 16.09 6.47
N LEU A 120 1.47 17.30 7.04
CA LEU A 120 0.40 17.80 7.87
C LEU A 120 -0.67 18.44 6.98
N PRO A 121 -1.93 18.45 7.38
CA PRO A 121 -2.42 17.96 8.67
C PRO A 121 -2.71 16.46 8.72
N GLU A 122 -2.67 15.76 7.60
CA GLU A 122 -3.07 14.36 7.54
C GLU A 122 -2.30 13.46 8.50
N ALA A 123 -1.02 13.77 8.73
CA ALA A 123 -0.17 12.94 9.59
C ALA A 123 -0.68 12.85 11.03
N VAL A 124 -1.52 13.78 11.45
CA VAL A 124 -2.10 13.73 12.79
C VAL A 124 -2.90 12.44 12.99
N ASN A 125 -3.45 11.91 11.91
CA ASN A 125 -4.24 10.67 11.99
C ASN A 125 -3.41 9.46 12.44
N LEU A 126 -2.09 9.53 12.30
CA LEU A 126 -1.21 8.45 12.75
C LEU A 126 -1.24 8.28 14.27
N LEU A 127 -1.65 9.30 14.98
CA LEU A 127 -1.67 9.27 16.44
C LEU A 127 -2.92 8.59 16.99
N ALA A 128 -3.86 8.21 16.14
CA ALA A 128 -5.11 7.61 16.60
C ALA A 128 -4.88 6.33 17.41
N ASP A 129 -3.90 5.53 17.02
CA ASP A 129 -3.60 4.28 17.72
C ASP A 129 -3.06 4.50 19.12
N LEU A 130 -2.58 5.68 19.41
CA LEU A 130 -2.05 6.01 20.75
C LEU A 130 -3.15 6.43 21.71
N LYS A 131 -4.36 6.66 21.22
CA LYS A 131 -5.51 7.05 22.01
C LYS A 131 -5.24 8.28 22.87
N ILE A 132 -4.47 9.21 22.35
CA ILE A 132 -4.18 10.47 23.03
C ILE A 132 -5.18 11.53 22.60
N LYS A 133 -5.29 12.59 23.42
CA LYS A 133 -6.13 13.73 23.09
C LYS A 133 -5.27 14.87 22.58
N LEU A 134 -5.70 15.45 21.49
CA LEU A 134 -5.07 16.64 20.94
C LEU A 134 -6.04 17.80 21.13
N SER A 135 -5.55 18.88 21.70
CA SER A 135 -6.40 20.04 21.98
C SER A 135 -5.86 21.29 21.31
#